data_5ef317aa88472f46f09fe348ea1fc3c1
#
_entry.id   5ef317aa88472f46f09fe348ea1fc3c1
#
_cell.length_a   1.000
_cell.length_b   1.000
_cell.length_c   1.000
_cell.angle_alpha   90.00
_cell.angle_beta   90.00
_cell.angle_gamma   90.00
#
_symmetry.space_group_name_H-M   'P 1'
#
loop_
_entity.id
_entity.type
_entity.pdbx_description
1 polymer ?
#
loop_
_entity_poly.entity_id
_entity_poly.type
_entity_poly.pdbx_seq_one_letter_code
_entity_poly.pdbx_strand_id
1 'polypeptide(L)'
;MRKIILIIGFLFISLLWSRAGSSLFSQVMVNYGAKIYIANDIIFANGGISNFKDTATLIGGTFMNSGSIYIKNSGTDNGDWTNSAGNGAFTNTAGTNGASDITCYMIGGNQNIQGTSVTEFHNLVLQGSGVKQLNNIDAIVRDTLNLNDRELATGQKTVYVTNPAIPSIQLSTGFVSSLNGGALVRSTAANQSYLFPVGSSLGTLRYRPVEITPDNNFPNDYAVRMANVDATTETYNVAQKKATVLNVNPVYYHQIWREAGSAPASITIYYDPNTDGEITGIGHWQNIPQWEDIPASPTANQFGFSAMNAPSWDFSSPSPAFALIKLLNECGEMFVPNAFSPDNNGENDMECVYGKCVKSLYFAIYDRWGEKVFETTDMMQCWDGTFRGKEMNTAVFVYVMRATLTTGEEVNKKGNISLIR
;
A
#
# COMPACT_ATOMS: atom_id res chain seq x y z
N MET A 1 -17.23 -33.74 34.35
CA MET A 1 -17.70 -34.67 33.29
C MET A 1 -18.58 -33.85 32.35
N ARG A 2 -17.99 -33.33 31.26
CA ARG A 2 -18.72 -32.61 30.21
C ARG A 2 -19.18 -33.64 29.17
N LYS A 3 -20.46 -33.71 28.92
CA LYS A 3 -21.02 -34.64 27.93
C LYS A 3 -20.82 -34.05 26.54
N ILE A 4 -20.02 -34.73 25.72
CA ILE A 4 -19.97 -34.53 24.29
C ILE A 4 -21.20 -35.19 23.70
N ILE A 5 -22.13 -34.43 23.14
CA ILE A 5 -23.25 -34.98 22.35
C ILE A 5 -22.73 -35.06 20.92
N LEU A 6 -22.25 -36.24 20.56
CA LEU A 6 -21.85 -36.57 19.19
C LEU A 6 -23.12 -37.07 18.46
N ILE A 7 -23.68 -36.24 17.56
CA ILE A 7 -24.69 -36.71 16.62
C ILE A 7 -23.94 -37.28 15.43
N ILE A 8 -23.86 -38.61 15.39
CA ILE A 8 -23.10 -39.37 14.39
C ILE A 8 -23.91 -39.49 13.11
N GLY A 9 -23.60 -38.67 12.08
CA GLY A 9 -23.71 -39.10 10.70
C GLY A 9 -22.33 -39.60 10.27
N PHE A 10 -22.19 -40.81 9.89
CA PHE A 10 -21.01 -41.60 9.58
C PHE A 10 -19.67 -40.85 9.59
N LEU A 11 -18.94 -40.92 10.69
CA LEU A 11 -17.55 -40.52 10.79
C LEU A 11 -16.67 -41.74 10.40
N PHE A 12 -16.13 -41.77 9.19
CA PHE A 12 -15.07 -42.71 8.85
C PHE A 12 -13.76 -42.21 9.43
N ILE A 13 -13.39 -42.66 10.65
CA ILE A 13 -12.02 -42.60 11.11
C ILE A 13 -11.34 -43.86 10.54
N SER A 14 -10.60 -43.70 9.43
CA SER A 14 -9.75 -44.80 8.94
C SER A 14 -8.50 -44.87 9.81
N LEU A 15 -8.52 -45.71 10.83
CA LEU A 15 -7.32 -46.19 11.51
C LEU A 15 -6.69 -47.32 10.65
N LEU A 16 -5.79 -46.96 9.76
CA LEU A 16 -4.92 -47.92 9.09
C LEU A 16 -3.73 -48.25 10.01
N TRP A 17 -3.79 -49.43 10.64
CA TRP A 17 -2.64 -50.02 11.31
C TRP A 17 -1.74 -50.69 10.26
N SER A 18 -0.59 -50.14 9.93
CA SER A 18 0.50 -50.86 9.26
C SER A 18 1.69 -51.06 10.22
N ARG A 19 2.12 -52.31 10.33
CA ARG A 19 3.35 -52.69 11.05
C ARG A 19 4.56 -52.32 10.21
N ALA A 20 5.57 -51.81 10.93
CA ALA A 20 6.98 -51.68 10.56
C ALA A 20 7.38 -50.43 9.70
N GLY A 21 8.20 -49.60 10.31
CA GLY A 21 8.99 -48.55 9.66
C GLY A 21 8.41 -47.16 9.91
N SER A 22 9.09 -46.33 10.67
CA SER A 22 8.81 -44.95 11.05
C SER A 22 8.12 -44.07 9.97
N SER A 23 6.83 -44.27 9.73
CA SER A 23 6.00 -43.35 9.00
C SER A 23 5.26 -42.46 10.00
N LEU A 24 5.60 -41.18 10.01
CA LEU A 24 4.84 -40.15 10.69
C LEU A 24 3.46 -40.08 10.03
N PHE A 25 2.42 -40.54 10.72
CA PHE A 25 1.05 -40.42 10.24
C PHE A 25 0.63 -38.94 10.34
N SER A 26 0.29 -38.37 9.21
CA SER A 26 -0.42 -37.11 9.12
C SER A 26 -1.85 -37.33 9.64
N GLN A 27 -2.27 -36.59 10.67
CA GLN A 27 -3.64 -36.63 11.17
C GLN A 27 -4.43 -35.55 10.48
N VAL A 28 -5.22 -35.92 9.48
CA VAL A 28 -6.11 -35.04 8.73
C VAL A 28 -7.53 -35.21 9.23
N MET A 29 -8.22 -34.10 9.50
CA MET A 29 -9.65 -34.09 9.78
C MET A 29 -10.42 -33.93 8.45
N VAL A 30 -11.23 -34.91 8.10
CA VAL A 30 -12.01 -34.91 6.84
C VAL A 30 -13.47 -35.05 7.14
N ASN A 31 -14.31 -34.16 6.60
CA ASN A 31 -15.77 -34.20 6.69
C ASN A 31 -16.38 -34.40 5.30
N TYR A 32 -17.25 -35.43 5.19
CA TYR A 32 -18.04 -35.70 3.99
C TYR A 32 -19.53 -35.63 4.33
N GLY A 33 -20.17 -34.52 4.03
CA GLY A 33 -21.62 -34.36 4.12
C GLY A 33 -22.21 -34.24 5.52
N ALA A 34 -21.43 -34.39 6.60
CA ALA A 34 -21.90 -34.29 7.96
C ALA A 34 -22.02 -32.84 8.44
N LYS A 35 -22.88 -32.62 9.44
CA LYS A 35 -22.87 -31.37 10.23
C LYS A 35 -21.98 -31.56 11.44
N ILE A 36 -20.89 -30.82 11.52
CA ILE A 36 -20.00 -30.77 12.66
C ILE A 36 -20.27 -29.47 13.41
N TYR A 37 -20.58 -29.55 14.69
CA TYR A 37 -20.78 -28.40 15.55
C TYR A 37 -19.80 -28.47 16.72
N ILE A 38 -19.01 -27.41 16.90
CA ILE A 38 -18.04 -27.28 17.99
C ILE A 38 -18.43 -26.05 18.79
N ALA A 39 -18.76 -26.25 20.06
CA ALA A 39 -19.18 -25.21 20.97
C ALA A 39 -18.11 -24.99 22.04
N ASN A 40 -17.53 -23.81 22.07
CA ASN A 40 -16.63 -23.34 23.14
C ASN A 40 -15.43 -24.24 23.46
N ASP A 41 -15.01 -25.09 22.51
CA ASP A 41 -13.86 -25.99 22.66
C ASP A 41 -12.72 -25.62 21.71
N ILE A 42 -11.56 -26.20 21.96
CA ILE A 42 -10.37 -26.01 21.13
C ILE A 42 -10.16 -27.28 20.30
N ILE A 43 -10.00 -27.11 18.98
CA ILE A 43 -9.48 -28.14 18.09
C ILE A 43 -8.02 -27.89 17.83
N PHE A 44 -7.21 -28.91 18.00
CA PHE A 44 -5.85 -28.93 17.53
C PHE A 44 -5.71 -29.97 16.42
N ALA A 45 -5.62 -29.51 15.17
CA ALA A 45 -5.41 -30.40 14.02
C ALA A 45 -3.91 -30.46 13.69
N ASN A 46 -3.33 -31.65 13.83
CA ASN A 46 -1.95 -31.91 13.43
C ASN A 46 -1.97 -32.51 12.01
N GLY A 47 -2.18 -31.67 11.03
CA GLY A 47 -2.49 -31.98 9.64
C GLY A 47 -3.60 -31.06 9.12
N GLY A 48 -4.04 -31.25 7.87
CA GLY A 48 -5.06 -30.42 7.25
C GLY A 48 -6.48 -30.66 7.77
N ILE A 49 -7.36 -29.69 7.52
CA ILE A 49 -8.80 -29.82 7.68
C ILE A 49 -9.45 -29.74 6.31
N SER A 50 -10.28 -30.72 5.98
CA SER A 50 -10.97 -30.80 4.69
C SER A 50 -12.47 -31.00 4.86
N ASN A 51 -13.27 -30.22 4.14
CA ASN A 51 -14.73 -30.30 4.14
C ASN A 51 -15.22 -30.48 2.70
N PHE A 52 -15.91 -31.60 2.42
CA PHE A 52 -16.38 -32.00 1.11
C PHE A 52 -17.88 -32.22 1.07
N LYS A 53 -18.45 -32.23 -0.14
CA LYS A 53 -19.79 -32.77 -0.38
C LYS A 53 -19.78 -34.29 -0.28
N ASP A 54 -20.87 -34.85 0.26
CA ASP A 54 -21.13 -36.27 0.13
C ASP A 54 -21.32 -36.65 -1.34
N THR A 55 -20.57 -37.62 -1.82
CA THR A 55 -20.60 -38.07 -3.20
C THR A 55 -21.90 -38.80 -3.61
N ALA A 56 -22.63 -39.35 -2.63
CA ALA A 56 -23.86 -40.08 -2.86
C ALA A 56 -25.11 -39.18 -2.87
N THR A 57 -25.15 -38.21 -1.94
CA THR A 57 -26.32 -37.33 -1.77
C THR A 57 -26.12 -35.94 -2.35
N LEU A 58 -24.91 -35.55 -2.74
CA LEU A 58 -24.50 -34.21 -3.17
C LEU A 58 -24.75 -33.13 -2.11
N ILE A 59 -24.98 -33.50 -0.87
CA ILE A 59 -25.16 -32.57 0.25
C ILE A 59 -23.79 -32.15 0.76
N GLY A 60 -23.54 -30.85 0.84
CA GLY A 60 -22.31 -30.29 1.40
C GLY A 60 -22.22 -30.51 2.91
N GLY A 61 -21.07 -30.94 3.39
CA GLY A 61 -20.77 -30.97 4.82
C GLY A 61 -20.80 -29.54 5.40
N THR A 62 -21.29 -29.41 6.62
CA THR A 62 -21.29 -28.13 7.33
C THR A 62 -20.36 -28.23 8.52
N PHE A 63 -19.49 -27.23 8.67
CA PHE A 63 -18.60 -27.10 9.81
C PHE A 63 -18.90 -25.80 10.51
N MET A 64 -19.45 -25.90 11.71
CA MET A 64 -19.82 -24.74 12.54
C MET A 64 -18.90 -24.74 13.76
N ASN A 65 -18.16 -23.67 13.95
CA ASN A 65 -17.24 -23.54 15.06
C ASN A 65 -17.55 -22.27 15.85
N SER A 66 -17.65 -22.40 17.17
CA SER A 66 -17.71 -21.29 18.11
C SER A 66 -16.52 -21.25 19.07
N GLY A 67 -15.46 -22.02 18.79
CA GLY A 67 -14.23 -22.07 19.55
C GLY A 67 -13.02 -21.78 18.66
N SER A 68 -11.82 -22.09 19.13
CA SER A 68 -10.56 -21.88 18.41
C SER A 68 -10.11 -23.15 17.68
N ILE A 69 -9.61 -22.98 16.45
CA ILE A 69 -9.02 -24.05 15.65
C ILE A 69 -7.56 -23.73 15.37
N TYR A 70 -6.65 -24.64 15.75
CA TYR A 70 -5.24 -24.56 15.45
C TYR A 70 -4.87 -25.60 14.40
N ILE A 71 -4.31 -25.17 13.27
CA ILE A 71 -3.87 -26.06 12.19
C ILE A 71 -2.36 -25.97 12.05
N LYS A 72 -1.69 -27.12 12.19
CA LYS A 72 -0.24 -27.26 12.08
C LYS A 72 0.11 -28.29 11.01
N ASN A 73 1.23 -28.10 10.32
CA ASN A 73 1.79 -29.13 9.44
C ASN A 73 2.27 -30.34 10.24
N SER A 74 2.16 -31.52 9.65
CA SER A 74 2.63 -32.79 10.22
C SER A 74 3.21 -33.72 9.15
N GLY A 75 4.46 -34.10 9.27
CA GLY A 75 5.12 -34.95 8.30
C GLY A 75 5.12 -34.31 6.89
N THR A 76 4.49 -34.96 5.93
CA THR A 76 4.32 -34.49 4.56
C THR A 76 3.06 -33.65 4.35
N ASP A 77 2.20 -33.52 5.37
CA ASP A 77 0.97 -32.72 5.30
C ASP A 77 1.27 -31.26 5.69
N ASN A 78 0.94 -30.32 4.82
CA ASN A 78 1.17 -28.89 5.03
C ASN A 78 0.26 -28.29 6.10
N GLY A 79 -0.79 -29.00 6.54
CA GLY A 79 -1.82 -28.47 7.41
C GLY A 79 -2.75 -27.50 6.70
N ASP A 80 -3.18 -27.85 5.50
CA ASP A 80 -4.00 -27.01 4.65
C ASP A 80 -5.46 -26.94 5.14
N TRP A 81 -6.12 -25.84 4.83
CA TRP A 81 -7.56 -25.69 4.97
C TRP A 81 -8.23 -25.93 3.60
N THR A 82 -9.12 -26.92 3.51
CA THR A 82 -9.82 -27.24 2.26
C THR A 82 -11.34 -27.15 2.43
N ASN A 83 -12.00 -26.27 1.65
CA ASN A 83 -13.46 -26.20 1.58
C ASN A 83 -13.96 -26.51 0.17
N SER A 84 -14.61 -27.67 0.01
CA SER A 84 -15.23 -28.10 -1.25
C SER A 84 -16.69 -28.50 -1.04
N ALA A 85 -17.31 -28.08 0.07
CA ALA A 85 -18.68 -28.47 0.43
C ALA A 85 -19.76 -27.47 -0.05
N GLY A 86 -19.37 -26.33 -0.55
CA GLY A 86 -20.25 -25.24 -0.98
C GLY A 86 -19.98 -23.94 -0.25
N ASN A 87 -20.41 -22.82 -0.82
CA ASN A 87 -20.30 -21.52 -0.17
C ASN A 87 -21.14 -21.52 1.12
N GLY A 88 -20.58 -20.97 2.21
CA GLY A 88 -21.26 -20.97 3.53
C GLY A 88 -21.31 -22.32 4.24
N ALA A 89 -20.73 -23.38 3.68
CA ALA A 89 -20.64 -24.68 4.35
C ALA A 89 -19.64 -24.68 5.51
N PHE A 90 -18.71 -23.74 5.54
CA PHE A 90 -17.90 -23.42 6.68
C PHE A 90 -18.30 -22.06 7.22
N THR A 91 -18.93 -22.04 8.38
CA THR A 91 -19.27 -20.83 9.10
C THR A 91 -18.54 -20.80 10.42
N ASN A 92 -17.57 -19.90 10.54
CA ASN A 92 -16.92 -19.57 11.79
C ASN A 92 -17.61 -18.32 12.34
N THR A 93 -18.86 -18.49 12.80
CA THR A 93 -19.67 -17.39 13.29
C THR A 93 -19.75 -17.41 14.80
N ALA A 94 -19.76 -16.23 15.42
CA ALA A 94 -20.05 -16.10 16.84
C ALA A 94 -21.36 -16.83 17.17
N GLY A 95 -21.26 -17.84 18.01
CA GLY A 95 -22.45 -18.50 18.55
C GLY A 95 -23.30 -17.49 19.31
N THR A 96 -24.60 -17.73 19.39
CA THR A 96 -25.60 -16.90 20.09
C THR A 96 -25.31 -16.66 21.57
N ASN A 97 -24.22 -17.21 22.11
CA ASN A 97 -23.85 -17.17 23.53
C ASN A 97 -22.59 -16.33 23.86
N GLY A 98 -22.20 -15.41 23.01
CA GLY A 98 -21.15 -14.43 23.34
C GLY A 98 -19.72 -15.00 23.51
N ALA A 99 -19.41 -16.14 22.91
CA ALA A 99 -18.03 -16.64 22.86
C ALA A 99 -17.20 -15.71 21.97
N SER A 100 -16.26 -15.00 22.57
CA SER A 100 -15.49 -13.92 21.95
C SER A 100 -14.27 -14.39 21.15
N ASP A 101 -14.01 -15.71 21.07
CA ASP A 101 -12.76 -16.21 20.51
C ASP A 101 -12.99 -17.32 19.47
N ILE A 102 -13.62 -16.93 18.35
CA ILE A 102 -13.85 -17.82 17.21
C ILE A 102 -12.72 -17.61 16.23
N THR A 103 -11.61 -18.25 16.47
CA THR A 103 -10.39 -17.97 15.72
C THR A 103 -9.85 -19.23 15.03
N CYS A 104 -9.49 -19.10 13.76
CA CYS A 104 -8.68 -20.08 13.05
C CYS A 104 -7.21 -19.63 13.07
N TYR A 105 -6.35 -20.43 13.66
CA TYR A 105 -4.91 -20.22 13.72
C TYR A 105 -4.21 -21.15 12.72
N MET A 106 -3.54 -20.58 11.73
CA MET A 106 -2.66 -21.30 10.82
C MET A 106 -1.23 -21.21 11.35
N ILE A 107 -0.79 -22.23 12.08
CA ILE A 107 0.47 -22.22 12.86
C ILE A 107 1.59 -23.09 12.26
N GLY A 108 1.38 -23.63 11.06
CA GLY A 108 2.36 -24.46 10.36
C GLY A 108 3.41 -23.67 9.57
N GLY A 109 4.03 -24.37 8.60
CA GLY A 109 4.90 -23.80 7.58
C GLY A 109 4.12 -23.12 6.45
N ASN A 110 4.46 -23.47 5.21
CA ASN A 110 3.60 -23.09 4.08
C ASN A 110 2.26 -23.83 4.19
N GLN A 111 1.17 -23.09 4.12
CA GLN A 111 -0.18 -23.64 4.24
C GLN A 111 -1.10 -23.01 3.21
N ASN A 112 -2.05 -23.80 2.68
CA ASN A 112 -3.03 -23.32 1.72
C ASN A 112 -4.44 -23.20 2.36
N ILE A 113 -5.17 -22.21 1.95
CA ILE A 113 -6.62 -22.09 2.06
C ILE A 113 -7.13 -22.39 0.66
N GLN A 114 -7.79 -23.53 0.49
CA GLN A 114 -8.08 -24.08 -0.84
C GLN A 114 -9.45 -24.77 -0.93
N GLY A 115 -9.77 -25.29 -2.10
CA GLY A 115 -11.00 -26.01 -2.38
C GLY A 115 -11.71 -25.45 -3.61
N THR A 116 -13.02 -25.71 -3.68
CA THR A 116 -13.89 -25.22 -4.76
C THR A 116 -14.92 -24.21 -4.29
N SER A 117 -14.90 -23.85 -3.02
CA SER A 117 -15.90 -23.00 -2.40
C SER A 117 -15.25 -21.98 -1.49
N VAL A 118 -15.78 -20.76 -1.49
CA VAL A 118 -15.33 -19.67 -0.60
C VAL A 118 -15.38 -20.12 0.84
N THR A 119 -14.35 -19.80 1.61
CA THR A 119 -14.28 -20.03 3.05
C THR A 119 -14.47 -18.71 3.80
N GLU A 120 -15.31 -18.76 4.84
CA GLU A 120 -15.54 -17.63 5.74
C GLU A 120 -14.91 -17.93 7.09
N PHE A 121 -14.03 -17.06 7.56
CA PHE A 121 -13.48 -17.06 8.91
C PHE A 121 -14.11 -15.92 9.71
N HIS A 122 -14.38 -16.13 10.99
CA HIS A 122 -14.65 -15.00 11.89
C HIS A 122 -13.32 -14.27 12.14
N ASN A 123 -12.39 -14.91 12.83
CA ASN A 123 -11.01 -14.45 12.94
C ASN A 123 -10.06 -15.42 12.24
N LEU A 124 -9.09 -14.87 11.51
CA LEU A 124 -8.00 -15.63 10.91
C LEU A 124 -6.66 -15.09 11.42
N VAL A 125 -5.88 -15.96 12.05
CA VAL A 125 -4.56 -15.60 12.61
C VAL A 125 -3.48 -16.44 11.93
N LEU A 126 -2.51 -15.78 11.33
CA LEU A 126 -1.38 -16.40 10.64
C LEU A 126 -0.18 -16.41 11.58
N GLN A 127 0.39 -17.59 11.80
CA GLN A 127 1.52 -17.82 12.69
C GLN A 127 2.46 -18.90 12.12
N GLY A 128 3.44 -19.32 12.92
CA GLY A 128 4.41 -20.31 12.52
C GLY A 128 5.45 -19.76 11.54
N SER A 129 5.64 -20.41 10.39
CA SER A 129 6.62 -20.02 9.39
C SER A 129 6.01 -20.06 7.96
N GLY A 130 6.81 -19.69 6.95
CA GLY A 130 6.42 -19.77 5.54
C GLY A 130 5.27 -18.84 5.16
N VAL A 131 4.76 -19.05 3.96
CA VAL A 131 3.67 -18.29 3.35
C VAL A 131 2.34 -18.99 3.56
N LYS A 132 1.28 -18.25 3.87
CA LYS A 132 -0.11 -18.74 3.84
C LYS A 132 -0.71 -18.30 2.53
N GLN A 133 -1.36 -19.20 1.81
CA GLN A 133 -1.77 -18.93 0.42
C GLN A 133 -3.23 -19.26 0.18
N LEU A 134 -3.95 -18.37 -0.51
CA LEU A 134 -5.22 -18.69 -1.14
C LEU A 134 -4.96 -19.47 -2.43
N ASN A 135 -5.44 -20.69 -2.51
CA ASN A 135 -5.25 -21.53 -3.67
C ASN A 135 -6.61 -21.79 -4.36
N ASN A 136 -6.84 -21.07 -5.45
CA ASN A 136 -8.02 -21.11 -6.30
C ASN A 136 -9.36 -20.70 -5.69
N ILE A 137 -9.40 -20.20 -4.46
CA ILE A 137 -10.62 -19.68 -3.81
C ILE A 137 -10.37 -18.32 -3.16
N ASP A 138 -11.44 -17.53 -3.07
CA ASP A 138 -11.46 -16.34 -2.23
C ASP A 138 -11.68 -16.72 -0.77
N ALA A 139 -11.28 -15.82 0.14
CA ALA A 139 -11.53 -15.97 1.56
C ALA A 139 -12.20 -14.72 2.13
N ILE A 140 -13.11 -14.91 3.07
CA ILE A 140 -13.79 -13.84 3.79
C ILE A 140 -13.40 -13.92 5.26
N VAL A 141 -12.94 -12.80 5.83
CA VAL A 141 -12.69 -12.63 7.25
C VAL A 141 -13.71 -11.63 7.79
N ARG A 142 -14.59 -12.10 8.65
CA ARG A 142 -15.74 -11.29 9.09
C ARG A 142 -15.42 -10.34 10.24
N ASP A 143 -14.38 -10.63 11.02
CA ASP A 143 -13.95 -9.76 12.12
C ASP A 143 -12.47 -9.40 12.01
N THR A 144 -11.54 -10.22 12.44
CA THR A 144 -10.11 -9.86 12.50
C THR A 144 -9.24 -10.75 11.63
N LEU A 145 -8.46 -10.14 10.74
CA LEU A 145 -7.33 -10.74 10.05
C LEU A 145 -6.05 -10.32 10.78
N ASN A 146 -5.40 -11.26 11.46
CA ASN A 146 -4.10 -11.01 12.08
C ASN A 146 -2.98 -11.69 11.27
N LEU A 147 -2.22 -10.89 10.57
CA LEU A 147 -1.10 -11.34 9.73
C LEU A 147 0.14 -11.65 10.56
N ASN A 148 0.27 -11.12 11.77
CA ASN A 148 1.51 -11.15 12.56
C ASN A 148 2.72 -10.72 11.70
N ASP A 149 3.66 -11.64 11.48
CA ASP A 149 4.84 -11.49 10.64
C ASP A 149 4.77 -12.35 9.36
N ARG A 150 3.54 -12.79 8.97
CA ARG A 150 3.34 -13.71 7.85
C ARG A 150 2.83 -13.01 6.60
N GLU A 151 3.23 -13.52 5.45
CA GLU A 151 2.64 -13.20 4.18
C GLU A 151 1.36 -14.02 3.97
N LEU A 152 0.27 -13.36 3.58
CA LEU A 152 -0.90 -13.99 2.98
C LEU A 152 -0.86 -13.76 1.47
N ALA A 153 -0.47 -14.78 0.72
CA ALA A 153 -0.43 -14.73 -0.74
C ALA A 153 -1.80 -15.08 -1.30
N THR A 154 -2.48 -14.11 -1.90
CA THR A 154 -3.82 -14.35 -2.47
C THR A 154 -3.76 -14.96 -3.88
N GLY A 155 -2.63 -14.87 -4.56
CA GLY A 155 -2.54 -15.22 -5.98
C GLY A 155 -3.45 -14.31 -6.80
N GLN A 156 -4.30 -14.89 -7.64
CA GLN A 156 -5.34 -14.19 -8.42
C GLN A 156 -6.68 -14.12 -7.69
N LYS A 157 -6.69 -14.40 -6.38
CA LYS A 157 -7.89 -14.44 -5.54
C LYS A 157 -7.90 -13.26 -4.59
N THR A 158 -9.03 -13.07 -3.93
CA THR A 158 -9.25 -11.92 -3.05
C THR A 158 -9.48 -12.39 -1.62
N VAL A 159 -8.84 -11.71 -0.68
CA VAL A 159 -9.20 -11.78 0.72
C VAL A 159 -10.04 -10.56 1.09
N TYR A 160 -11.23 -10.81 1.62
CA TYR A 160 -12.18 -9.78 2.06
C TYR A 160 -12.15 -9.67 3.58
N VAL A 161 -11.90 -8.49 4.13
CA VAL A 161 -12.03 -8.18 5.56
C VAL A 161 -13.26 -7.29 5.72
N THR A 162 -14.37 -7.88 6.21
CA THR A 162 -15.69 -7.24 6.18
C THR A 162 -16.05 -6.46 7.44
N ASN A 163 -15.27 -6.60 8.52
CA ASN A 163 -15.41 -5.74 9.69
C ASN A 163 -14.83 -4.34 9.39
N PRO A 164 -15.64 -3.27 9.45
CA PRO A 164 -15.16 -1.92 9.14
C PRO A 164 -14.38 -1.26 10.29
N ALA A 165 -14.12 -1.95 11.38
CA ALA A 165 -13.33 -1.41 12.48
C ALA A 165 -11.86 -1.25 12.05
N ILE A 166 -11.18 -0.18 12.51
CA ILE A 166 -9.78 0.05 12.22
C ILE A 166 -8.90 -1.16 12.61
N PRO A 167 -9.03 -1.76 13.81
CA PRO A 167 -8.20 -2.89 14.23
C PRO A 167 -8.58 -4.24 13.59
N SER A 168 -9.48 -4.27 12.59
CA SER A 168 -9.84 -5.53 11.90
C SER A 168 -8.69 -6.15 11.12
N ILE A 169 -7.64 -5.41 10.81
CA ILE A 169 -6.37 -5.93 10.32
C ILE A 169 -5.27 -5.64 11.33
N GLN A 170 -4.60 -6.70 11.77
CA GLN A 170 -3.50 -6.64 12.73
C GLN A 170 -2.24 -7.26 12.12
N LEU A 171 -1.08 -6.69 12.41
CA LEU A 171 0.21 -7.16 11.91
C LEU A 171 1.36 -6.67 12.80
N SER A 172 2.50 -7.34 12.69
CA SER A 172 3.81 -6.79 13.04
C SER A 172 4.57 -6.38 11.79
N THR A 173 4.97 -7.36 10.98
CA THR A 173 5.65 -7.15 9.68
C THR A 173 4.97 -7.92 8.54
N GLY A 174 3.84 -8.57 8.82
CA GLY A 174 3.10 -9.33 7.82
C GLY A 174 2.39 -8.44 6.80
N PHE A 175 2.08 -9.02 5.66
CA PHE A 175 1.41 -8.30 4.56
C PHE A 175 0.59 -9.25 3.69
N VAL A 176 -0.26 -8.67 2.85
CA VAL A 176 -0.99 -9.38 1.80
C VAL A 176 -0.27 -9.16 0.47
N SER A 177 0.01 -10.26 -0.24
CA SER A 177 0.54 -10.22 -1.61
C SER A 177 -0.49 -10.76 -2.60
N SER A 178 -0.54 -10.17 -3.80
CA SER A 178 -1.50 -10.55 -4.83
C SER A 178 -0.89 -10.49 -6.23
N LEU A 179 -1.28 -11.42 -7.09
CA LEU A 179 -1.02 -11.37 -8.53
C LEU A 179 -2.13 -10.59 -9.24
N ASN A 180 -1.99 -10.40 -10.55
CA ASN A 180 -3.01 -9.73 -11.36
C ASN A 180 -4.35 -10.46 -11.26
N GLY A 181 -5.40 -9.71 -10.91
CA GLY A 181 -6.73 -10.23 -10.61
C GLY A 181 -7.01 -10.55 -9.15
N GLY A 182 -6.00 -10.52 -8.27
CA GLY A 182 -6.16 -10.68 -6.82
C GLY A 182 -6.05 -9.38 -6.05
N ALA A 183 -6.56 -9.34 -4.81
CA ALA A 183 -6.51 -8.15 -3.96
C ALA A 183 -6.73 -8.43 -2.46
N LEU A 184 -6.42 -7.44 -1.65
CA LEU A 184 -6.99 -7.25 -0.32
C LEU A 184 -8.16 -6.27 -0.44
N VAL A 185 -9.35 -6.72 -0.10
CA VAL A 185 -10.55 -5.88 0.04
C VAL A 185 -10.82 -5.64 1.50
N ARG A 186 -11.08 -4.39 1.86
CA ARG A 186 -11.40 -4.00 3.23
C ARG A 186 -12.64 -3.13 3.27
N SER A 187 -13.61 -3.51 4.12
CA SER A 187 -14.77 -2.67 4.43
C SER A 187 -14.38 -1.51 5.32
N THR A 188 -15.00 -0.37 5.10
CA THR A 188 -14.83 0.88 5.84
C THR A 188 -16.20 1.45 6.17
N ALA A 189 -16.33 2.23 7.24
CA ALA A 189 -17.59 2.85 7.63
C ALA A 189 -17.41 4.22 8.31
N ALA A 190 -16.21 4.76 8.29
CA ALA A 190 -15.90 6.04 8.92
C ALA A 190 -14.88 6.84 8.12
N ASN A 191 -14.91 8.16 8.24
CA ASN A 191 -13.87 9.06 7.76
C ASN A 191 -12.64 8.95 8.67
N GLN A 192 -11.93 7.84 8.56
CA GLN A 192 -10.70 7.51 9.28
C GLN A 192 -9.74 6.79 8.34
N SER A 193 -8.45 6.79 8.66
CA SER A 193 -7.44 6.11 7.86
C SER A 193 -7.50 4.60 8.07
N TYR A 194 -7.61 3.86 6.98
CA TYR A 194 -7.63 2.40 6.92
C TYR A 194 -6.38 1.89 6.22
N LEU A 195 -5.52 1.20 6.96
CA LEU A 195 -4.30 0.61 6.43
C LEU A 195 -4.61 -0.63 5.58
N PHE A 196 -4.04 -0.68 4.38
CA PHE A 196 -3.96 -1.85 3.52
C PHE A 196 -2.50 -2.31 3.49
N PRO A 197 -2.13 -3.30 4.30
CA PRO A 197 -0.76 -3.78 4.40
C PRO A 197 -0.42 -4.68 3.22
N VAL A 198 -0.15 -4.08 2.07
CA VAL A 198 0.17 -4.80 0.83
C VAL A 198 1.67 -4.82 0.57
N GLY A 199 2.14 -5.92 -0.02
CA GLY A 199 3.53 -6.16 -0.33
C GLY A 199 3.69 -7.37 -1.24
N SER A 200 4.92 -7.82 -1.45
CA SER A 200 5.20 -9.08 -2.16
C SER A 200 6.60 -9.59 -1.83
N SER A 201 6.72 -10.88 -1.63
CA SER A 201 8.02 -11.59 -1.54
C SER A 201 8.47 -12.16 -2.90
N LEU A 202 7.67 -12.03 -3.95
CA LEU A 202 8.03 -12.49 -5.29
C LEU A 202 9.14 -11.60 -5.87
N GLY A 203 10.29 -12.18 -6.14
CA GLY A 203 11.49 -11.45 -6.53
C GLY A 203 12.10 -10.69 -5.35
N THR A 204 12.24 -9.37 -5.46
CA THR A 204 12.70 -8.54 -4.34
C THR A 204 11.56 -8.32 -3.36
N LEU A 205 11.77 -8.65 -2.08
CA LEU A 205 10.80 -8.37 -1.02
C LEU A 205 10.51 -6.87 -0.94
N ARG A 206 9.25 -6.50 -1.10
CA ARG A 206 8.75 -5.12 -0.93
C ARG A 206 7.49 -5.10 -0.10
N TYR A 207 7.49 -4.22 0.89
CA TYR A 207 6.30 -3.82 1.64
C TYR A 207 6.02 -2.37 1.31
N ARG A 208 4.92 -2.11 0.59
CA ARG A 208 4.52 -0.76 0.16
C ARG A 208 3.03 -0.57 0.45
N PRO A 209 2.70 -0.34 1.72
CA PRO A 209 1.32 -0.24 2.13
C PRO A 209 0.63 1.00 1.55
N VAL A 210 -0.69 0.96 1.60
CA VAL A 210 -1.56 2.07 1.23
C VAL A 210 -2.48 2.36 2.40
N GLU A 211 -2.76 3.62 2.66
CA GLU A 211 -3.89 4.03 3.51
C GLU A 211 -4.98 4.67 2.67
N ILE A 212 -6.23 4.34 2.99
CA ILE A 212 -7.41 4.93 2.36
C ILE A 212 -8.26 5.55 3.46
N THR A 213 -8.60 6.82 3.29
CA THR A 213 -9.49 7.55 4.18
C THR A 213 -10.74 7.97 3.39
N PRO A 214 -11.89 7.31 3.59
CA PRO A 214 -13.15 7.68 2.93
C PRO A 214 -13.59 9.09 3.31
N ASP A 215 -14.17 9.84 2.37
CA ASP A 215 -14.64 11.21 2.62
C ASP A 215 -15.97 11.26 3.37
N ASN A 216 -16.54 10.10 3.73
CA ASN A 216 -17.81 10.01 4.45
C ASN A 216 -17.77 8.92 5.55
N ASN A 217 -18.86 8.83 6.33
CA ASN A 217 -19.07 7.85 7.38
C ASN A 217 -20.09 6.76 7.00
N PHE A 218 -20.18 6.41 5.72
CA PHE A 218 -21.03 5.33 5.23
C PHE A 218 -20.21 4.12 4.85
N PRO A 219 -20.81 2.93 4.75
CA PRO A 219 -20.13 1.73 4.31
C PRO A 219 -19.58 1.87 2.88
N ASN A 220 -18.31 1.56 2.73
CA ASN A 220 -17.64 1.41 1.43
C ASN A 220 -16.65 0.25 1.52
N ASP A 221 -16.39 -0.41 0.40
CA ASP A 221 -15.36 -1.41 0.27
C ASP A 221 -14.30 -0.91 -0.72
N TYR A 222 -13.05 -0.92 -0.30
CA TYR A 222 -11.93 -0.59 -1.16
C TYR A 222 -11.02 -1.80 -1.31
N ALA A 223 -10.46 -1.93 -2.50
CA ALA A 223 -9.54 -2.98 -2.88
C ALA A 223 -8.16 -2.42 -3.20
N VAL A 224 -7.13 -3.10 -2.73
CA VAL A 224 -5.74 -2.70 -2.97
C VAL A 224 -4.90 -3.93 -3.30
N ARG A 225 -4.07 -3.77 -4.33
CA ARG A 225 -2.99 -4.67 -4.70
C ARG A 225 -1.71 -3.87 -4.92
N MET A 226 -0.59 -4.35 -4.40
CA MET A 226 0.74 -3.90 -4.81
C MET A 226 1.31 -4.89 -5.82
N ALA A 227 1.50 -4.45 -7.06
CA ALA A 227 2.11 -5.24 -8.13
C ALA A 227 3.63 -5.04 -8.13
N ASN A 228 4.37 -6.07 -7.75
CA ASN A 228 5.84 -6.03 -7.65
C ASN A 228 6.50 -6.30 -9.01
N VAL A 229 6.04 -5.61 -10.02
CA VAL A 229 6.50 -5.70 -11.43
C VAL A 229 6.44 -4.32 -12.07
N ASP A 230 7.18 -4.14 -13.17
CA ASP A 230 6.99 -2.99 -14.05
C ASP A 230 5.56 -2.97 -14.59
N ALA A 231 4.88 -1.84 -14.43
CA ALA A 231 3.49 -1.66 -14.85
C ALA A 231 3.27 -1.96 -16.36
N THR A 232 4.31 -1.81 -17.18
CA THR A 232 4.27 -2.15 -18.61
C THR A 232 3.95 -3.62 -18.86
N THR A 233 4.37 -4.51 -17.95
CA THR A 233 4.11 -5.96 -18.06
C THR A 233 2.63 -6.32 -17.88
N GLU A 234 1.87 -5.41 -17.28
CA GLU A 234 0.45 -5.56 -17.03
C GLU A 234 -0.40 -4.50 -17.75
N THR A 235 0.03 -4.06 -18.96
CA THR A 235 -0.65 -3.14 -19.86
C THR A 235 -0.49 -1.64 -19.61
N TYR A 236 0.10 -1.21 -18.50
CA TYR A 236 0.24 0.20 -18.14
C TYR A 236 1.65 0.71 -18.49
N ASN A 237 1.91 0.96 -19.77
CA ASN A 237 3.24 1.27 -20.28
C ASN A 237 3.84 2.54 -19.64
N VAL A 238 4.92 2.38 -18.88
CA VAL A 238 5.60 3.49 -18.17
C VAL A 238 6.19 4.54 -19.08
N ALA A 239 6.42 4.23 -20.37
CA ALA A 239 6.88 5.21 -21.37
C ALA A 239 5.75 6.12 -21.88
N GLN A 240 4.50 5.70 -21.76
CA GLN A 240 3.34 6.50 -22.14
C GLN A 240 2.93 7.39 -20.96
N LYS A 241 3.43 8.61 -20.95
CA LYS A 241 3.25 9.56 -19.85
C LYS A 241 3.12 10.97 -20.33
N LYS A 242 2.38 11.80 -19.60
CA LYS A 242 2.22 13.22 -19.84
C LYS A 242 3.57 13.96 -19.75
N ALA A 243 3.72 15.08 -20.46
CA ALA A 243 4.97 15.83 -20.47
C ALA A 243 5.41 16.33 -19.08
N THR A 244 4.46 16.52 -18.16
CA THR A 244 4.72 16.89 -16.75
C THR A 244 5.38 15.79 -15.94
N VAL A 245 5.30 14.54 -16.38
CA VAL A 245 5.86 13.37 -15.70
C VAL A 245 7.24 13.05 -16.25
N LEU A 246 8.27 13.20 -15.43
CA LEU A 246 9.64 12.85 -15.79
C LEU A 246 9.85 11.33 -15.80
N ASN A 247 9.44 10.65 -14.73
CA ASN A 247 9.55 9.22 -14.57
C ASN A 247 8.34 8.62 -13.87
N VAL A 248 7.92 7.41 -14.28
CA VAL A 248 7.02 6.52 -13.56
C VAL A 248 7.86 5.44 -12.91
N ASN A 249 7.56 5.06 -11.66
CA ASN A 249 8.30 4.00 -10.97
C ASN A 249 8.29 2.71 -11.81
N PRO A 250 9.45 2.16 -12.22
CA PRO A 250 9.50 1.02 -13.13
C PRO A 250 9.53 -0.32 -12.42
N VAL A 251 9.47 -0.34 -11.08
CA VAL A 251 9.71 -1.55 -10.29
C VAL A 251 8.44 -2.11 -9.66
N TYR A 252 7.49 -1.26 -9.34
CA TYR A 252 6.19 -1.65 -8.80
C TYR A 252 5.17 -0.53 -9.02
N TYR A 253 3.91 -0.90 -8.94
CA TYR A 253 2.77 0.03 -8.96
C TYR A 253 1.64 -0.53 -8.09
N HIS A 254 0.59 0.25 -7.87
CA HIS A 254 -0.57 -0.19 -7.12
C HIS A 254 -1.80 -0.25 -8.02
N GLN A 255 -2.67 -1.21 -7.76
CA GLN A 255 -4.05 -1.18 -8.23
C GLN A 255 -4.94 -0.86 -7.03
N ILE A 256 -5.71 0.20 -7.14
CA ILE A 256 -6.59 0.70 -6.08
C ILE A 256 -7.93 1.03 -6.70
N TRP A 257 -8.99 0.41 -6.19
CA TRP A 257 -10.34 0.68 -6.66
C TRP A 257 -11.36 0.57 -5.54
N ARG A 258 -12.52 1.15 -5.78
CA ARG A 258 -13.67 1.01 -4.90
C ARG A 258 -14.51 -0.16 -5.39
N GLU A 259 -14.67 -1.19 -4.57
CA GLU A 259 -15.45 -2.39 -4.88
C GLU A 259 -16.95 -2.16 -4.63
N ALA A 260 -17.29 -1.45 -3.55
CA ALA A 260 -18.66 -1.09 -3.19
C ALA A 260 -18.73 0.28 -2.52
N GLY A 261 -19.93 0.87 -2.50
CA GLY A 261 -20.17 2.21 -1.96
C GLY A 261 -20.02 3.31 -2.99
N SER A 262 -19.94 4.57 -2.54
CA SER A 262 -19.91 5.75 -3.42
C SER A 262 -18.93 6.84 -2.99
N ALA A 263 -18.25 6.67 -1.83
CA ALA A 263 -17.38 7.73 -1.33
C ALA A 263 -16.11 7.91 -2.17
N PRO A 264 -15.73 9.13 -2.50
CA PRO A 264 -14.35 9.48 -2.76
C PRO A 264 -13.50 9.18 -1.52
N ALA A 265 -12.20 9.07 -1.71
CA ALA A 265 -11.30 8.85 -0.59
C ALA A 265 -9.93 9.51 -0.81
N SER A 266 -9.30 9.90 0.26
CA SER A 266 -7.87 10.21 0.26
C SER A 266 -7.07 8.91 0.16
N ILE A 267 -6.06 8.90 -0.69
CA ILE A 267 -5.16 7.76 -0.91
C ILE A 267 -3.74 8.17 -0.51
N THR A 268 -3.16 7.45 0.45
CA THR A 268 -1.76 7.61 0.85
C THR A 268 -0.97 6.38 0.43
N ILE A 269 0.05 6.57 -0.41
CA ILE A 269 0.94 5.50 -0.87
C ILE A 269 2.31 5.69 -0.20
N TYR A 270 2.76 4.63 0.49
CA TYR A 270 4.04 4.61 1.18
C TYR A 270 5.17 4.06 0.30
N TYR A 271 6.37 4.62 0.46
CA TYR A 271 7.55 4.22 -0.30
C TYR A 271 8.83 4.39 0.51
N ASP A 272 9.87 3.66 0.13
CA ASP A 272 11.19 3.76 0.72
C ASP A 272 12.10 4.61 -0.19
N PRO A 273 12.46 5.83 0.19
CA PRO A 273 13.27 6.71 -0.65
C PRO A 273 14.67 6.16 -0.95
N ASN A 274 15.17 5.22 -0.13
CA ASN A 274 16.49 4.61 -0.35
C ASN A 274 16.48 3.59 -1.49
N THR A 275 15.34 2.96 -1.75
CA THR A 275 15.21 1.89 -2.75
C THR A 275 14.32 2.26 -3.93
N ASP A 276 13.37 3.17 -3.75
CA ASP A 276 12.37 3.52 -4.76
C ASP A 276 12.73 4.80 -5.53
N GLY A 277 13.79 5.51 -5.08
CA GLY A 277 14.28 6.73 -5.70
C GLY A 277 13.50 7.97 -5.28
N GLU A 278 13.73 9.06 -6.01
CA GLU A 278 13.08 10.35 -5.74
C GLU A 278 11.66 10.36 -6.29
N ILE A 279 10.69 10.51 -5.40
CA ILE A 279 9.25 10.56 -5.68
C ILE A 279 8.74 11.97 -5.36
N THR A 280 8.01 12.57 -6.30
CA THR A 280 7.45 13.91 -6.14
C THR A 280 5.96 13.99 -6.46
N GLY A 281 5.32 12.86 -6.81
CA GLY A 281 3.90 12.82 -7.12
C GLY A 281 3.33 11.41 -7.20
N ILE A 282 2.03 11.35 -7.42
CA ILE A 282 1.30 10.14 -7.77
C ILE A 282 0.80 10.29 -9.19
N GLY A 283 1.03 9.29 -10.03
CA GLY A 283 0.47 9.15 -11.37
C GLY A 283 -0.69 8.17 -11.36
N HIS A 284 -1.70 8.46 -12.16
CA HIS A 284 -2.80 7.56 -12.44
C HIS A 284 -2.87 7.26 -13.94
N TRP A 285 -3.12 6.01 -14.29
CA TRP A 285 -3.28 5.61 -15.69
C TRP A 285 -4.66 6.00 -16.21
N GLN A 286 -4.70 6.81 -17.27
CA GLN A 286 -5.92 7.37 -17.82
C GLN A 286 -6.54 6.51 -18.95
N ASN A 287 -7.78 6.82 -19.31
CA ASN A 287 -8.49 6.20 -20.45
C ASN A 287 -7.84 6.54 -21.80
N ILE A 288 -7.26 7.72 -21.94
CA ILE A 288 -6.25 7.97 -22.98
C ILE A 288 -4.99 7.32 -22.43
N PRO A 289 -4.49 6.23 -23.03
CA PRO A 289 -3.55 5.30 -22.38
C PRO A 289 -2.20 5.98 -22.11
N GLN A 290 -2.15 6.74 -21.03
CA GLN A 290 -0.94 7.39 -20.51
C GLN A 290 -1.02 7.61 -19.00
N TRP A 291 0.13 7.70 -18.36
CA TRP A 291 0.27 8.14 -16.99
C TRP A 291 0.13 9.65 -16.89
N GLU A 292 -0.79 10.13 -16.08
CA GLU A 292 -0.96 11.53 -15.75
C GLU A 292 -0.75 11.76 -14.26
N ASP A 293 -0.14 12.88 -13.92
CA ASP A 293 -0.06 13.34 -12.55
C ASP A 293 -1.46 13.69 -12.01
N ILE A 294 -1.74 13.26 -10.80
CA ILE A 294 -2.92 13.66 -10.05
C ILE A 294 -2.51 14.57 -8.89
N PRO A 295 -3.42 15.42 -8.38
CA PRO A 295 -3.11 16.24 -7.22
C PRO A 295 -2.62 15.37 -6.06
N ALA A 296 -1.36 15.55 -5.67
CA ALA A 296 -0.74 14.80 -4.57
C ALA A 296 0.32 15.65 -3.89
N SER A 297 0.55 15.41 -2.60
CA SER A 297 1.57 16.08 -1.80
C SER A 297 2.27 15.12 -0.86
N PRO A 298 3.54 15.38 -0.48
CA PRO A 298 4.19 14.65 0.59
C PRO A 298 3.39 14.77 1.89
N THR A 299 3.33 13.69 2.64
CA THR A 299 2.71 13.65 3.97
C THR A 299 3.64 13.03 5.01
N ALA A 300 3.20 12.98 6.27
CA ALA A 300 4.02 12.51 7.37
C ALA A 300 4.54 11.08 7.14
N ASN A 301 5.81 10.86 7.46
CA ASN A 301 6.43 9.56 7.40
C ASN A 301 5.86 8.65 8.51
N GLN A 302 5.49 7.44 8.14
CA GLN A 302 5.05 6.41 9.08
C GLN A 302 5.70 5.07 8.73
N PHE A 303 5.76 4.16 9.66
CA PHE A 303 6.32 2.80 9.47
C PHE A 303 7.76 2.78 8.94
N GLY A 304 8.51 3.88 9.06
CA GLY A 304 9.85 4.03 8.48
C GLY A 304 9.86 4.35 6.98
N PHE A 305 8.72 4.68 6.38
CA PHE A 305 8.54 5.04 4.97
C PHE A 305 8.20 6.51 4.80
N SER A 306 8.57 7.06 3.67
CA SER A 306 8.01 8.31 3.15
C SER A 306 6.66 8.05 2.50
N ALA A 307 5.84 9.09 2.34
CA ALA A 307 4.50 8.93 1.80
C ALA A 307 4.08 10.10 0.90
N MET A 308 3.27 9.77 -0.11
CA MET A 308 2.54 10.72 -0.96
C MET A 308 1.04 10.53 -0.74
N ASN A 309 0.33 11.63 -0.57
CA ASN A 309 -1.12 11.65 -0.38
C ASN A 309 -1.82 12.34 -1.56
N ALA A 310 -2.79 11.65 -2.17
CA ALA A 310 -3.74 12.20 -3.12
C ALA A 310 -5.08 12.41 -2.38
N PRO A 311 -5.53 13.66 -2.19
CA PRO A 311 -6.78 13.92 -1.48
C PRO A 311 -8.00 13.65 -2.39
N SER A 312 -9.05 13.08 -1.80
CA SER A 312 -10.40 13.01 -2.40
C SER A 312 -10.48 12.44 -3.83
N TRP A 313 -9.88 11.27 -4.05
CA TRP A 313 -10.02 10.54 -5.32
C TRP A 313 -11.43 9.94 -5.44
N ASP A 314 -12.11 10.15 -6.57
CA ASP A 314 -13.53 9.78 -6.73
C ASP A 314 -13.78 8.38 -7.28
N PHE A 315 -12.74 7.67 -7.73
CA PHE A 315 -12.82 6.33 -8.35
C PHE A 315 -13.74 6.24 -9.58
N SER A 316 -13.99 7.36 -10.24
CA SER A 316 -14.81 7.37 -11.46
C SER A 316 -14.07 6.81 -12.68
N SER A 317 -12.76 6.83 -12.67
CA SER A 317 -11.94 6.23 -13.71
C SER A 317 -12.02 4.70 -13.65
N PRO A 318 -12.22 4.01 -14.79
CA PRO A 318 -12.23 2.55 -14.83
C PRO A 318 -10.85 1.93 -14.63
N SER A 319 -9.77 2.70 -14.73
CA SER A 319 -8.42 2.21 -14.48
C SER A 319 -8.12 2.19 -12.99
N PRO A 320 -7.67 1.06 -12.43
CA PRO A 320 -7.26 0.98 -11.03
C PRO A 320 -5.78 1.35 -10.80
N ALA A 321 -5.01 1.65 -11.86
CA ALA A 321 -3.56 1.72 -11.76
C ALA A 321 -3.05 3.08 -11.27
N PHE A 322 -2.29 3.04 -10.17
CA PHE A 322 -1.57 4.16 -9.56
C PHE A 322 -0.09 3.82 -9.47
N ALA A 323 0.77 4.78 -9.79
CA ALA A 323 2.20 4.65 -9.63
C ALA A 323 2.78 5.87 -8.92
N LEU A 324 3.85 5.67 -8.20
CA LEU A 324 4.67 6.77 -7.72
C LEU A 324 5.47 7.32 -8.88
N ILE A 325 5.52 8.65 -9.01
CA ILE A 325 6.14 9.33 -10.13
C ILE A 325 7.14 10.38 -9.67
N LYS A 326 8.09 10.69 -10.55
CA LYS A 326 8.86 11.91 -10.47
C LYS A 326 8.30 12.90 -11.49
N LEU A 327 7.90 14.08 -11.04
CA LEU A 327 7.46 15.16 -11.90
C LEU A 327 8.66 15.87 -12.53
N LEU A 328 8.45 16.40 -13.72
CA LEU A 328 9.40 17.31 -14.30
C LEU A 328 9.43 18.58 -13.45
N ASN A 329 10.60 18.92 -12.94
CA ASN A 329 10.73 20.18 -12.20
C ASN A 329 10.75 21.34 -13.21
N GLU A 330 9.57 21.92 -13.49
CA GLU A 330 9.45 23.09 -14.37
C GLU A 330 10.04 24.35 -13.74
N CYS A 331 10.34 24.31 -12.45
CA CYS A 331 10.82 25.48 -11.73
C CYS A 331 12.22 25.92 -12.15
N GLY A 332 13.00 25.03 -12.77
CA GLY A 332 14.34 25.34 -13.23
C GLY A 332 15.29 25.72 -12.08
N GLU A 333 16.54 25.90 -12.39
CA GLU A 333 17.52 26.39 -11.42
C GLU A 333 17.43 27.91 -11.30
N MET A 334 17.34 28.41 -10.06
CA MET A 334 17.51 29.85 -9.82
C MET A 334 18.96 30.23 -10.01
N PHE A 335 19.23 31.32 -10.71
CA PHE A 335 20.59 31.82 -10.88
C PHE A 335 20.66 33.36 -10.82
N VAL A 336 21.83 33.84 -10.50
CA VAL A 336 22.23 35.25 -10.52
C VAL A 336 23.40 35.33 -11.50
N PRO A 337 23.38 36.21 -12.52
CA PRO A 337 24.51 36.42 -13.39
C PRO A 337 25.76 36.77 -12.61
N ASN A 338 26.92 36.48 -13.15
CA ASN A 338 28.19 36.81 -12.51
C ASN A 338 28.81 38.11 -12.98
N ALA A 339 28.16 38.80 -13.94
CA ALA A 339 28.59 40.11 -14.44
C ALA A 339 27.44 40.83 -15.15
N PHE A 340 27.42 42.15 -15.04
CA PHE A 340 26.57 43.03 -15.83
C PHE A 340 27.26 44.36 -16.15
N SER A 341 26.75 45.07 -17.17
CA SER A 341 27.30 46.34 -17.65
C SER A 341 26.19 47.33 -17.90
N PRO A 342 25.91 48.24 -16.97
CA PRO A 342 24.85 49.24 -17.11
C PRO A 342 25.31 50.41 -17.98
N ASP A 343 25.38 50.20 -19.30
CA ASP A 343 25.79 51.18 -20.32
C ASP A 343 24.59 51.67 -21.17
N ASN A 344 23.38 51.24 -20.83
CA ASN A 344 22.10 51.57 -21.47
C ASN A 344 21.99 51.13 -22.93
N ASN A 345 22.73 50.04 -23.31
CA ASN A 345 22.61 49.46 -24.64
C ASN A 345 21.43 48.49 -24.80
N GLY A 346 20.75 48.17 -23.72
CA GLY A 346 19.62 47.23 -23.66
C GLY A 346 20.01 45.79 -23.39
N GLU A 347 21.30 45.48 -23.20
CA GLU A 347 21.81 44.15 -22.90
C GLU A 347 22.61 44.16 -21.62
N ASN A 348 22.21 43.32 -20.65
CA ASN A 348 22.89 43.16 -19.32
C ASN A 348 23.04 44.46 -18.54
N ASP A 349 22.14 45.43 -18.73
CA ASP A 349 22.15 46.71 -18.04
C ASP A 349 21.80 46.60 -16.56
N MET A 350 21.18 45.51 -16.16
CA MET A 350 20.68 45.32 -14.80
C MET A 350 21.03 43.92 -14.26
N GLU A 351 21.39 43.86 -12.99
CA GLU A 351 21.63 42.62 -12.28
C GLU A 351 20.32 42.10 -11.66
N CYS A 352 19.84 40.95 -12.14
CA CYS A 352 18.57 40.37 -11.74
C CYS A 352 18.74 38.96 -11.19
N VAL A 353 17.77 38.52 -10.38
CA VAL A 353 17.61 37.09 -10.05
C VAL A 353 16.73 36.45 -11.11
N TYR A 354 17.17 35.33 -11.66
CA TYR A 354 16.42 34.55 -12.65
C TYR A 354 15.98 33.21 -12.05
N GLY A 355 14.74 32.82 -12.34
CA GLY A 355 14.15 31.57 -11.89
C GLY A 355 12.66 31.55 -12.10
N LYS A 356 12.04 30.38 -11.90
CA LYS A 356 10.59 30.21 -11.98
C LYS A 356 10.07 29.65 -10.64
N CYS A 357 8.76 29.70 -10.45
CA CYS A 357 8.09 29.14 -9.27
C CYS A 357 8.53 29.74 -7.93
N VAL A 358 8.95 30.98 -7.89
CA VAL A 358 9.40 31.63 -6.65
C VAL A 358 8.21 32.07 -5.83
N LYS A 359 8.07 31.54 -4.62
CA LYS A 359 7.05 31.92 -3.63
C LYS A 359 7.51 33.10 -2.78
N SER A 360 8.77 33.11 -2.41
CA SER A 360 9.39 34.22 -1.68
C SER A 360 10.85 34.34 -2.07
N LEU A 361 11.36 35.57 -2.10
CA LEU A 361 12.74 35.90 -2.40
C LEU A 361 13.29 36.85 -1.35
N TYR A 362 14.53 36.69 -1.01
CA TYR A 362 15.41 37.69 -0.41
C TYR A 362 16.70 37.71 -1.22
N PHE A 363 17.05 38.86 -1.81
CA PHE A 363 18.27 39.06 -2.57
C PHE A 363 18.95 40.33 -2.10
N ALA A 364 20.22 40.27 -1.74
CA ALA A 364 21.02 41.41 -1.29
C ALA A 364 22.42 41.35 -1.89
N ILE A 365 22.92 42.53 -2.27
CA ILE A 365 24.24 42.75 -2.83
C ILE A 365 25.07 43.63 -1.88
N TYR A 366 26.30 43.27 -1.68
CA TYR A 366 27.26 43.94 -0.77
C TYR A 366 28.51 44.31 -1.54
N ASP A 367 29.08 45.48 -1.15
CA ASP A 367 30.38 45.89 -1.62
C ASP A 367 31.52 45.14 -0.91
N ARG A 368 32.76 45.40 -1.31
CA ARG A 368 33.96 44.80 -0.69
C ARG A 368 34.16 45.16 0.81
N TRP A 369 33.46 46.15 1.30
CA TRP A 369 33.53 46.62 2.68
C TRP A 369 32.42 46.03 3.55
N GLY A 370 31.51 45.29 2.91
CA GLY A 370 30.32 44.67 3.54
C GLY A 370 29.17 45.66 3.68
N GLU A 371 29.20 46.84 3.00
CA GLU A 371 28.05 47.73 2.95
C GLU A 371 27.01 47.18 1.96
N LYS A 372 25.73 47.07 2.38
CA LYS A 372 24.65 46.58 1.54
C LYS A 372 24.26 47.69 0.54
N VAL A 373 24.54 47.45 -0.74
CA VAL A 373 24.31 48.41 -1.82
C VAL A 373 22.96 48.20 -2.51
N PHE A 374 22.39 47.00 -2.44
CA PHE A 374 21.08 46.68 -2.98
C PHE A 374 20.39 45.60 -2.16
N GLU A 375 19.07 45.64 -2.09
CA GLU A 375 18.23 44.63 -1.45
C GLU A 375 16.85 44.61 -2.10
N THR A 376 16.31 43.42 -2.35
CA THR A 376 14.94 43.26 -2.81
C THR A 376 14.33 41.96 -2.32
N THR A 377 13.00 41.92 -2.26
CA THR A 377 12.17 40.71 -2.12
C THR A 377 11.29 40.46 -3.32
N ASP A 378 11.43 41.29 -4.36
CA ASP A 378 10.67 41.23 -5.62
C ASP A 378 11.58 40.72 -6.75
N MET A 379 11.15 39.65 -7.42
CA MET A 379 11.83 39.06 -8.59
C MET A 379 11.95 40.03 -9.76
N MET A 380 11.07 40.99 -9.85
CA MET A 380 11.06 41.97 -10.96
C MET A 380 11.94 43.19 -10.69
N GLN A 381 12.45 43.32 -9.46
CA GLN A 381 13.32 44.43 -9.08
C GLN A 381 14.79 44.03 -9.22
N CYS A 382 15.48 44.67 -10.15
CA CYS A 382 16.88 44.43 -10.46
C CYS A 382 17.76 45.60 -10.00
N TRP A 383 19.04 45.37 -9.80
CA TRP A 383 20.02 46.37 -9.46
C TRP A 383 20.63 47.00 -10.72
N ASP A 384 20.61 48.33 -10.83
CA ASP A 384 21.14 49.11 -11.95
C ASP A 384 22.61 49.54 -11.78
N GLY A 385 23.30 49.07 -10.75
CA GLY A 385 24.66 49.43 -10.45
C GLY A 385 24.78 50.84 -9.77
N THR A 386 23.69 51.37 -9.23
CA THR A 386 23.72 52.60 -8.46
C THR A 386 23.59 52.36 -6.95
N PHE A 387 24.13 53.22 -6.13
CA PHE A 387 23.95 53.23 -4.70
C PHE A 387 23.74 54.69 -4.19
N ARG A 388 22.66 54.92 -3.44
CA ARG A 388 22.25 56.26 -2.98
C ARG A 388 22.20 57.31 -4.11
N GLY A 389 21.75 56.94 -5.29
CA GLY A 389 21.63 57.79 -6.48
C GLY A 389 22.95 58.11 -7.16
N LYS A 390 24.04 57.40 -6.85
CA LYS A 390 25.32 57.55 -7.55
C LYS A 390 25.72 56.23 -8.20
N GLU A 391 26.27 56.33 -9.38
CA GLU A 391 26.84 55.20 -10.08
C GLU A 391 28.01 54.63 -9.29
N MET A 392 28.06 53.31 -9.17
CA MET A 392 29.18 52.57 -8.60
C MET A 392 30.25 52.35 -9.69
N ASN A 393 31.51 52.41 -9.26
CA ASN A 393 32.61 52.12 -10.17
C ASN A 393 32.72 50.62 -10.49
N THR A 394 33.41 50.28 -11.60
CA THR A 394 33.77 48.90 -11.90
C THR A 394 34.41 48.24 -10.70
N ALA A 395 33.77 47.18 -10.21
CA ALA A 395 34.18 46.45 -9.01
C ALA A 395 33.49 45.07 -8.95
N VAL A 396 34.00 44.23 -8.03
CA VAL A 396 33.36 42.95 -7.67
C VAL A 396 32.54 43.15 -6.41
N PHE A 397 31.30 42.70 -6.44
CA PHE A 397 30.34 42.70 -5.35
C PHE A 397 30.06 41.26 -4.95
N VAL A 398 29.52 41.07 -3.74
CA VAL A 398 29.09 39.76 -3.23
C VAL A 398 27.58 39.77 -3.08
N TYR A 399 26.90 38.71 -3.50
CA TYR A 399 25.48 38.56 -3.26
C TYR A 399 25.14 37.43 -2.32
N VAL A 400 24.02 37.57 -1.66
CA VAL A 400 23.32 36.53 -0.91
C VAL A 400 21.90 36.47 -1.44
N MET A 401 21.46 35.27 -1.85
CA MET A 401 20.10 34.97 -2.29
C MET A 401 19.52 33.86 -1.44
N ARG A 402 18.31 34.07 -0.94
CA ARG A 402 17.48 33.05 -0.31
C ARG A 402 16.11 33.09 -0.97
N ALA A 403 15.60 31.93 -1.36
CA ALA A 403 14.30 31.84 -1.98
C ALA A 403 13.59 30.58 -1.47
N THR A 404 12.25 30.66 -1.41
CA THR A 404 11.40 29.48 -1.24
C THR A 404 10.62 29.32 -2.53
N LEU A 405 10.69 28.15 -3.13
CA LEU A 405 9.93 27.81 -4.33
C LEU A 405 8.47 27.47 -3.98
N THR A 406 7.59 27.46 -4.96
CA THR A 406 6.19 27.02 -4.78
C THR A 406 6.10 25.54 -4.41
N THR A 407 7.13 24.75 -4.69
CA THR A 407 7.30 23.36 -4.26
C THR A 407 7.61 23.21 -2.78
N GLY A 408 7.94 24.32 -2.07
CA GLY A 408 8.43 24.32 -0.69
C GLY A 408 9.96 24.15 -0.57
N GLU A 409 10.67 23.96 -1.68
CA GLU A 409 12.13 23.89 -1.69
C GLU A 409 12.76 25.22 -1.28
N GLU A 410 13.77 25.18 -0.42
CA GLU A 410 14.57 26.33 -0.02
C GLU A 410 15.87 26.38 -0.83
N VAL A 411 16.08 27.49 -1.54
CA VAL A 411 17.28 27.75 -2.32
C VAL A 411 18.11 28.82 -1.63
N ASN A 412 19.36 28.50 -1.29
CA ASN A 412 20.32 29.43 -0.68
C ASN A 412 21.54 29.50 -1.58
N LYS A 413 21.79 30.65 -2.18
CA LYS A 413 22.98 30.89 -3.02
C LYS A 413 23.74 32.13 -2.57
N LYS A 414 25.04 32.10 -2.77
CA LYS A 414 25.96 33.23 -2.60
C LYS A 414 26.99 33.17 -3.71
N GLY A 415 27.45 34.31 -4.14
CA GLY A 415 28.43 34.40 -5.21
C GLY A 415 28.94 35.84 -5.42
N ASN A 416 29.69 36.01 -6.48
CA ASN A 416 30.26 37.28 -6.87
C ASN A 416 29.57 37.83 -8.12
N ILE A 417 29.45 39.14 -8.20
CA ILE A 417 28.92 39.90 -9.34
C ILE A 417 29.99 40.90 -9.75
N SER A 418 30.34 40.93 -11.01
CA SER A 418 31.25 41.94 -11.57
C SER A 418 30.46 43.05 -12.26
N LEU A 419 30.52 44.28 -11.71
CA LEU A 419 30.04 45.46 -12.39
C LEU A 419 31.11 45.91 -13.35
N ILE A 420 30.76 46.08 -14.62
CA ILE A 420 31.69 46.53 -15.72
C ILE A 420 31.10 47.82 -16.29
N ARG A 421 31.93 48.86 -16.38
CA ARG A 421 31.60 50.15 -17.04
C ARG A 421 32.67 50.53 -18.02
#